data_e93b4ca375d95f46ad6185912260d3ba
#
_entry.id   e93b4ca375d95f46ad6185912260d3ba
#
_cell.length_a   1.000
_cell.length_b   1.000
_cell.length_c   1.000
_cell.angle_alpha   90.00
_cell.angle_beta   90.00
_cell.angle_gamma   90.00
#
_symmetry.space_group_name_H-M   'P 1'
#
loop_
_entity.id
_entity.type
_entity.pdbx_description
1 polymer ?
#
loop_
_entity_poly.entity_id
_entity_poly.type
_entity_poly.pdbx_seq_one_letter_code
_entity_poly.pdbx_strand_id
1 'polypeptide(L)'
;MALIVQKYGGTSVGTIERIFAVAEKVKGYRDRGDQVVVVVSAMSGETNRLIGLAGQIDESPDPREMDVLVSTGEQVTIALLSIALQKIGCPARSYTGGQVHILTDSAYSKARIRDIDAARVKADLDAGRVVVVAGFQGVDEHGSITTLGRGGSDTTAVAMAAALKGDECQIYTDVDGVYTTDPRVEPKARRLERITFEEMLEMASLGSKVLQIRAVEFAGKYNVPLRVLSSFEEGEGTLITFEEDSMEQAMISGIAFNRDEAKLTILGVPDQPGVAYKIIGPISSQNIEVDMIVQNISSDTGRTDFTFTVNRGDFKRARDILQQTADEMGAREVLADDKIVKISLVGVGMRSHAGIASKMFEALAQEGINIRMISTSEIKISVVVDEKYLELGVRALHEVFELEKEI
;
A
#
# COMPACT_ATOMS: atom_id res chain seq x y z
N MET A 1 13.52 11.99 -25.16
CA MET A 1 13.26 10.52 -25.18
C MET A 1 13.42 10.06 -23.76
N ALA A 2 12.32 9.82 -23.08
CA ALA A 2 12.31 9.31 -21.72
C ALA A 2 12.02 7.81 -21.72
N LEU A 3 12.48 7.09 -20.71
CA LEU A 3 12.12 5.70 -20.45
C LEU A 3 11.05 5.66 -19.37
N ILE A 4 9.83 5.34 -19.76
CA ILE A 4 8.66 5.32 -18.91
C ILE A 4 8.24 3.87 -18.65
N VAL A 5 8.06 3.52 -17.38
CA VAL A 5 7.45 2.24 -16.99
C VAL A 5 6.01 2.51 -16.55
N GLN A 6 5.06 1.90 -17.22
CA GLN A 6 3.63 2.08 -16.94
C GLN A 6 3.04 0.80 -16.36
N LYS A 7 2.30 0.90 -15.25
CA LYS A 7 1.56 -0.23 -14.70
C LYS A 7 0.06 -0.01 -14.85
N TYR A 8 -0.63 -1.02 -15.35
CA TYR A 8 -2.10 -1.01 -15.44
C TYR A 8 -2.71 -2.12 -14.58
N GLY A 9 -3.62 -1.72 -13.68
CA GLY A 9 -4.35 -2.64 -12.80
C GLY A 9 -5.44 -3.44 -13.54
N GLY A 10 -6.02 -4.44 -12.87
CA GLY A 10 -7.01 -5.34 -13.47
C GLY A 10 -8.24 -4.63 -14.03
N THR A 11 -8.72 -3.57 -13.37
CA THR A 11 -9.83 -2.73 -13.86
C THR A 11 -9.48 -1.96 -15.13
N SER A 12 -8.20 -1.57 -15.26
CA SER A 12 -7.70 -0.85 -16.44
C SER A 12 -7.64 -1.72 -17.69
N VAL A 13 -7.53 -3.04 -17.53
CA VAL A 13 -7.42 -4.06 -18.60
C VAL A 13 -8.55 -5.09 -18.55
N GLY A 14 -9.65 -4.79 -17.87
CA GLY A 14 -10.71 -5.73 -17.54
C GLY A 14 -11.59 -6.19 -18.73
N THR A 15 -11.56 -5.47 -19.83
CA THR A 15 -12.29 -5.80 -21.08
C THR A 15 -11.43 -5.53 -22.30
N ILE A 16 -11.85 -6.05 -23.47
CA ILE A 16 -11.13 -5.80 -24.73
C ILE A 16 -11.12 -4.31 -25.08
N GLU A 17 -12.21 -3.58 -24.85
CA GLU A 17 -12.28 -2.14 -25.06
C GLU A 17 -11.28 -1.39 -24.17
N ARG A 18 -11.14 -1.82 -22.92
CA ARG A 18 -10.15 -1.26 -21.99
C ARG A 18 -8.71 -1.55 -22.44
N ILE A 19 -8.44 -2.76 -22.94
CA ILE A 19 -7.14 -3.13 -23.49
C ILE A 19 -6.79 -2.25 -24.69
N PHE A 20 -7.74 -1.94 -25.59
CA PHE A 20 -7.51 -1.00 -26.68
C PHE A 20 -7.27 0.43 -26.19
N ALA A 21 -8.02 0.90 -25.18
CA ALA A 21 -7.79 2.24 -24.59
C ALA A 21 -6.36 2.34 -23.99
N VAL A 22 -5.89 1.30 -23.31
CA VAL A 22 -4.51 1.24 -22.83
C VAL A 22 -3.52 1.23 -24.00
N ALA A 23 -3.77 0.43 -25.04
CA ALA A 23 -2.90 0.37 -26.21
C ALA A 23 -2.75 1.72 -26.92
N GLU A 24 -3.84 2.48 -27.09
CA GLU A 24 -3.80 3.84 -27.66
C GLU A 24 -3.01 4.81 -26.77
N LYS A 25 -3.20 4.76 -25.45
CA LYS A 25 -2.44 5.58 -24.49
C LYS A 25 -0.95 5.28 -24.56
N VAL A 26 -0.56 4.02 -24.54
CA VAL A 26 0.84 3.56 -24.67
C VAL A 26 1.45 4.00 -26.01
N LYS A 27 0.69 3.84 -27.11
CA LYS A 27 1.11 4.31 -28.44
C LYS A 27 1.38 5.81 -28.46
N GLY A 28 0.55 6.62 -27.76
CA GLY A 28 0.75 8.06 -27.64
C GLY A 28 2.11 8.44 -27.02
N TYR A 29 2.57 7.71 -25.99
CA TYR A 29 3.92 7.89 -25.41
C TYR A 29 5.01 7.55 -26.41
N ARG A 30 4.90 6.39 -27.07
CA ARG A 30 5.87 5.97 -28.08
C ARG A 30 5.95 6.95 -29.27
N ASP A 31 4.80 7.46 -29.73
CA ASP A 31 4.75 8.39 -30.87
C ASP A 31 5.37 9.76 -30.53
N ARG A 32 5.46 10.13 -29.23
CA ARG A 32 6.25 11.27 -28.75
C ARG A 32 7.76 11.00 -28.69
N GLY A 33 8.17 9.77 -28.96
CA GLY A 33 9.57 9.35 -28.96
C GLY A 33 10.05 8.72 -27.65
N ASP A 34 9.15 8.40 -26.72
CA ASP A 34 9.50 7.76 -25.45
C ASP A 34 9.65 6.24 -25.60
N GLN A 35 10.56 5.64 -24.83
CA GLN A 35 10.62 4.20 -24.63
C GLN A 35 9.62 3.79 -23.55
N VAL A 36 8.82 2.76 -23.82
CA VAL A 36 7.75 2.37 -22.90
C VAL A 36 7.83 0.89 -22.53
N VAL A 37 7.86 0.62 -21.24
CA VAL A 37 7.63 -0.71 -20.66
C VAL A 37 6.26 -0.68 -19.98
N VAL A 38 5.42 -1.67 -20.29
CA VAL A 38 4.08 -1.79 -19.72
C VAL A 38 4.01 -3.02 -18.82
N VAL A 39 3.70 -2.84 -17.56
CA VAL A 39 3.44 -3.95 -16.62
C VAL A 39 1.93 -4.05 -16.41
N VAL A 40 1.36 -5.22 -16.60
CA VAL A 40 -0.08 -5.43 -16.44
C VAL A 40 -0.41 -6.46 -15.38
N SER A 41 -1.54 -6.25 -14.71
CA SER A 41 -2.19 -7.26 -13.87
C SER A 41 -3.06 -8.20 -14.72
N ALA A 42 -3.53 -9.28 -14.13
CA ALA A 42 -4.62 -10.08 -14.68
C ALA A 42 -5.87 -9.21 -14.89
N MET A 43 -6.73 -9.59 -15.83
CA MET A 43 -8.04 -8.95 -16.03
C MET A 43 -8.86 -8.99 -14.75
N SER A 44 -9.71 -8.00 -14.54
CA SER A 44 -10.52 -7.88 -13.32
C SER A 44 -11.30 -9.17 -13.02
N GLY A 45 -11.16 -9.67 -11.78
CA GLY A 45 -11.82 -10.89 -11.31
C GLY A 45 -11.11 -12.21 -11.69
N GLU A 46 -10.15 -12.20 -12.59
CA GLU A 46 -9.51 -13.44 -13.10
C GLU A 46 -8.71 -14.15 -12.00
N THR A 47 -7.90 -13.44 -11.23
CA THR A 47 -7.15 -14.03 -10.11
C THR A 47 -8.09 -14.71 -9.10
N ASN A 48 -9.19 -14.05 -8.74
CA ASN A 48 -10.18 -14.61 -7.82
C ASN A 48 -10.87 -15.85 -8.42
N ARG A 49 -11.16 -15.84 -9.73
CA ARG A 49 -11.72 -17.00 -10.43
C ARG A 49 -10.77 -18.20 -10.37
N LEU A 50 -9.48 -17.98 -10.61
CA LEU A 50 -8.46 -19.03 -10.56
C LEU A 50 -8.30 -19.59 -9.15
N ILE A 51 -8.25 -18.73 -8.12
CA ILE A 51 -8.23 -19.15 -6.71
C ILE A 51 -9.48 -19.98 -6.37
N GLY A 52 -10.65 -19.53 -6.83
CA GLY A 52 -11.91 -20.26 -6.61
C GLY A 52 -11.95 -21.64 -7.28
N LEU A 53 -11.27 -21.83 -8.42
CA LEU A 53 -11.13 -23.14 -9.06
C LEU A 53 -10.26 -24.09 -8.22
N ALA A 54 -9.13 -23.59 -7.71
CA ALA A 54 -8.26 -24.40 -6.83
C ALA A 54 -9.00 -24.80 -5.55
N GLY A 55 -9.74 -23.87 -4.92
CA GLY A 55 -10.51 -24.13 -3.70
C GLY A 55 -11.66 -25.14 -3.86
N GLN A 56 -12.11 -25.41 -5.10
CA GLN A 56 -13.07 -26.49 -5.38
C GLN A 56 -12.39 -27.87 -5.40
N ILE A 57 -11.08 -27.93 -5.53
CA ILE A 57 -10.30 -29.18 -5.55
C ILE A 57 -9.74 -29.45 -4.16
N ASP A 58 -9.15 -28.43 -3.52
CA ASP A 58 -8.53 -28.51 -2.20
C ASP A 58 -8.74 -27.20 -1.45
N GLU A 59 -9.13 -27.26 -0.17
CA GLU A 59 -9.29 -26.08 0.70
C GLU A 59 -7.94 -25.45 1.06
N SER A 60 -6.84 -26.20 0.97
CA SER A 60 -5.47 -25.75 1.30
C SER A 60 -4.46 -26.23 0.25
N PRO A 61 -4.58 -25.74 -1.00
CA PRO A 61 -3.75 -26.18 -2.10
C PRO A 61 -2.27 -25.81 -1.86
N ASP A 62 -1.37 -26.60 -2.42
CA ASP A 62 0.07 -26.33 -2.34
C ASP A 62 0.40 -24.93 -2.88
N PRO A 63 1.10 -24.07 -2.12
CA PRO A 63 1.38 -22.68 -2.51
C PRO A 63 2.17 -22.56 -3.82
N ARG A 64 3.06 -23.51 -4.15
CA ARG A 64 3.80 -23.51 -5.41
C ARG A 64 2.86 -23.73 -6.60
N GLU A 65 1.92 -24.67 -6.50
CA GLU A 65 0.94 -24.92 -7.56
C GLU A 65 -0.07 -23.77 -7.68
N MET A 66 -0.39 -23.11 -6.57
CA MET A 66 -1.18 -21.87 -6.61
C MET A 66 -0.47 -20.76 -7.38
N ASP A 67 0.84 -20.57 -7.20
CA ASP A 67 1.61 -19.57 -7.94
C ASP A 67 1.62 -19.89 -9.45
N VAL A 68 1.77 -21.16 -9.84
CA VAL A 68 1.65 -21.59 -11.24
C VAL A 68 0.28 -21.22 -11.80
N LEU A 69 -0.81 -21.54 -11.08
CA LEU A 69 -2.17 -21.30 -11.52
C LEU A 69 -2.46 -19.80 -11.68
N VAL A 70 -2.25 -19.01 -10.63
CA VAL A 70 -2.65 -17.60 -10.64
C VAL A 70 -1.80 -16.75 -11.57
N SER A 71 -0.54 -17.13 -11.84
CA SER A 71 0.34 -16.43 -12.78
C SER A 71 -0.17 -16.46 -14.24
N THR A 72 -1.06 -17.38 -14.58
CA THR A 72 -1.64 -17.48 -15.93
C THR A 72 -2.52 -16.28 -16.28
N GLY A 73 -3.11 -15.60 -15.30
CA GLY A 73 -3.96 -14.44 -15.52
C GLY A 73 -3.23 -13.30 -16.23
N GLU A 74 -2.04 -12.95 -15.77
CA GLU A 74 -1.21 -11.91 -16.38
C GLU A 74 -0.69 -12.36 -17.75
N GLN A 75 -0.43 -13.66 -17.96
CA GLN A 75 0.00 -14.19 -19.25
C GLN A 75 -1.06 -13.97 -20.34
N VAL A 76 -2.33 -14.11 -20.01
CA VAL A 76 -3.43 -13.74 -20.93
C VAL A 76 -3.39 -12.25 -21.25
N THR A 77 -3.27 -11.40 -20.23
CA THR A 77 -3.35 -9.94 -20.40
C THR A 77 -2.17 -9.41 -21.23
N ILE A 78 -0.92 -9.87 -21.00
CA ILE A 78 0.24 -9.41 -21.80
C ILE A 78 0.11 -9.76 -23.27
N ALA A 79 -0.44 -10.95 -23.57
CA ALA A 79 -0.65 -11.38 -24.95
C ALA A 79 -1.73 -10.53 -25.63
N LEU A 80 -2.87 -10.31 -24.98
CA LEU A 80 -3.97 -9.49 -25.50
C LEU A 80 -3.53 -8.04 -25.75
N LEU A 81 -2.83 -7.41 -24.80
CA LEU A 81 -2.34 -6.05 -24.96
C LEU A 81 -1.31 -5.95 -26.10
N SER A 82 -0.39 -6.92 -26.22
CA SER A 82 0.58 -6.93 -27.31
C SER A 82 -0.09 -7.08 -28.67
N ILE A 83 -1.11 -7.92 -28.79
CA ILE A 83 -1.93 -8.08 -30.01
C ILE A 83 -2.64 -6.75 -30.33
N ALA A 84 -3.24 -6.09 -29.35
CA ALA A 84 -3.90 -4.80 -29.53
C ALA A 84 -2.93 -3.71 -30.01
N LEU A 85 -1.74 -3.60 -29.38
CA LEU A 85 -0.68 -2.67 -29.80
C LEU A 85 -0.25 -2.92 -31.25
N GLN A 86 0.02 -4.16 -31.62
CA GLN A 86 0.40 -4.52 -32.98
C GLN A 86 -0.72 -4.20 -34.00
N LYS A 87 -1.98 -4.44 -33.62
CA LYS A 87 -3.16 -4.13 -34.44
C LYS A 87 -3.26 -2.64 -34.80
N ILE A 88 -2.88 -1.75 -33.89
CA ILE A 88 -2.87 -0.29 -34.12
C ILE A 88 -1.53 0.23 -34.68
N GLY A 89 -0.66 -0.66 -35.15
CA GLY A 89 0.61 -0.29 -35.76
C GLY A 89 1.75 0.06 -34.79
N CYS A 90 1.62 -0.33 -33.51
CA CYS A 90 2.64 -0.14 -32.49
C CYS A 90 3.40 -1.46 -32.26
N PRO A 91 4.66 -1.60 -32.71
CA PRO A 91 5.45 -2.81 -32.47
C PRO A 91 5.58 -3.10 -30.98
N ALA A 92 5.19 -4.29 -30.56
CA ALA A 92 5.21 -4.68 -29.16
C ALA A 92 5.64 -6.14 -28.99
N ARG A 93 6.20 -6.45 -27.83
CA ARG A 93 6.57 -7.81 -27.42
C ARG A 93 6.22 -8.05 -25.96
N SER A 94 5.57 -9.19 -25.69
CA SER A 94 5.21 -9.61 -24.33
C SER A 94 6.24 -10.54 -23.73
N TYR A 95 6.36 -10.47 -22.40
CA TYR A 95 7.22 -11.32 -21.59
C TYR A 95 6.56 -11.71 -20.27
N THR A 96 6.69 -12.96 -19.88
CA THR A 96 6.43 -13.41 -18.51
C THR A 96 7.56 -12.96 -17.59
N GLY A 97 7.33 -12.99 -16.27
CA GLY A 97 8.36 -12.67 -15.29
C GLY A 97 9.61 -13.54 -15.42
N GLY A 98 9.45 -14.84 -15.73
CA GLY A 98 10.57 -15.76 -15.98
C GLY A 98 11.37 -15.41 -17.24
N GLN A 99 10.72 -14.94 -18.31
CA GLN A 99 11.40 -14.57 -19.55
C GLN A 99 12.24 -13.31 -19.45
N VAL A 100 11.88 -12.37 -18.58
CA VAL A 100 12.70 -11.19 -18.23
C VAL A 100 13.50 -11.40 -16.95
N HIS A 101 13.57 -12.65 -16.49
CA HIS A 101 14.37 -13.10 -15.36
C HIS A 101 14.19 -12.24 -14.10
N ILE A 102 12.91 -12.05 -13.69
CA ILE A 102 12.59 -11.48 -12.38
C ILE A 102 12.88 -12.59 -11.36
N LEU A 103 14.11 -12.58 -10.82
CA LEU A 103 14.56 -13.57 -9.85
C LEU A 103 14.00 -13.24 -8.47
N THR A 104 13.43 -14.24 -7.81
CA THR A 104 12.84 -14.12 -6.47
C THR A 104 13.44 -15.16 -5.51
N ASP A 105 13.08 -15.05 -4.23
CA ASP A 105 13.18 -16.18 -3.30
C ASP A 105 12.02 -17.17 -3.53
N SER A 106 12.10 -18.35 -2.86
CA SER A 106 11.10 -19.42 -2.97
C SER A 106 9.96 -19.30 -1.93
N ALA A 107 9.67 -18.08 -1.46
CA ALA A 107 8.54 -17.83 -0.57
C ALA A 107 7.23 -17.72 -1.38
N TYR A 108 6.72 -18.85 -1.87
CA TYR A 108 5.52 -18.91 -2.71
C TYR A 108 4.37 -18.08 -2.15
N SER A 109 3.57 -17.47 -3.02
CA SER A 109 2.46 -16.54 -2.74
C SER A 109 2.86 -15.17 -2.17
N LYS A 110 4.11 -14.97 -1.74
CA LYS A 110 4.64 -13.72 -1.16
C LYS A 110 6.13 -13.53 -1.41
N ALA A 111 6.60 -14.00 -2.55
CA ALA A 111 8.01 -13.96 -2.91
C ALA A 111 8.57 -12.52 -2.96
N ARG A 112 9.88 -12.40 -2.76
CA ARG A 112 10.60 -11.13 -2.81
C ARG A 112 11.56 -11.13 -3.99
N ILE A 113 11.51 -10.05 -4.78
CA ILE A 113 12.43 -9.84 -5.89
C ILE A 113 13.83 -9.66 -5.35
N ARG A 114 14.78 -10.45 -5.88
CA ARG A 114 16.21 -10.40 -5.57
C ARG A 114 16.99 -9.68 -6.65
N ASP A 115 16.68 -9.95 -7.92
CA ASP A 115 17.37 -9.37 -9.07
C ASP A 115 16.47 -9.38 -10.32
N ILE A 116 16.81 -8.54 -11.32
CA ILE A 116 16.13 -8.50 -12.63
C ILE A 116 17.19 -8.35 -13.72
N ASP A 117 17.22 -9.28 -14.68
CA ASP A 117 18.03 -9.11 -15.88
C ASP A 117 17.27 -8.28 -16.93
N ALA A 118 17.62 -7.00 -17.03
CA ALA A 118 16.98 -6.07 -17.94
C ALA A 118 17.54 -6.11 -19.38
N ALA A 119 18.55 -6.93 -19.70
CA ALA A 119 19.26 -6.89 -20.98
C ALA A 119 18.32 -7.14 -22.17
N ARG A 120 17.44 -8.14 -22.06
CA ARG A 120 16.46 -8.47 -23.10
C ARG A 120 15.44 -7.36 -23.32
N VAL A 121 14.96 -6.74 -22.25
CA VAL A 121 14.02 -5.62 -22.32
C VAL A 121 14.67 -4.42 -23.01
N LYS A 122 15.90 -4.06 -22.64
CA LYS A 122 16.66 -2.98 -23.27
C LYS A 122 16.85 -3.20 -24.78
N ALA A 123 17.21 -4.40 -25.19
CA ALA A 123 17.39 -4.72 -26.61
C ALA A 123 16.11 -4.52 -27.45
N ASP A 124 14.93 -4.84 -26.89
CA ASP A 124 13.66 -4.59 -27.58
C ASP A 124 13.26 -3.11 -27.58
N LEU A 125 13.51 -2.39 -26.49
CA LEU A 125 13.30 -0.93 -26.44
C LEU A 125 14.19 -0.20 -27.46
N ASP A 126 15.46 -0.58 -27.57
CA ASP A 126 16.41 -0.02 -28.54
C ASP A 126 16.00 -0.36 -29.99
N ALA A 127 15.31 -1.47 -30.20
CA ALA A 127 14.71 -1.84 -31.48
C ALA A 127 13.37 -1.12 -31.75
N GLY A 128 12.95 -0.15 -30.91
CA GLY A 128 11.74 0.65 -31.07
C GLY A 128 10.45 -0.10 -30.74
N ARG A 129 10.52 -1.18 -29.97
CA ARG A 129 9.36 -1.95 -29.51
C ARG A 129 8.88 -1.50 -28.14
N VAL A 130 7.58 -1.51 -27.93
CA VAL A 130 6.99 -1.48 -26.59
C VAL A 130 7.16 -2.87 -25.96
N VAL A 131 7.61 -2.91 -24.73
CA VAL A 131 7.75 -4.16 -23.97
C VAL A 131 6.61 -4.31 -22.99
N VAL A 132 5.89 -5.43 -23.04
CA VAL A 132 4.77 -5.73 -22.15
C VAL A 132 5.16 -6.87 -21.22
N VAL A 133 5.19 -6.61 -19.90
CA VAL A 133 5.66 -7.57 -18.89
C VAL A 133 4.49 -8.00 -18.01
N ALA A 134 4.40 -9.29 -17.75
CA ALA A 134 3.46 -9.83 -16.77
C ALA A 134 3.88 -9.36 -15.35
N GLY A 135 3.02 -8.59 -14.70
CA GLY A 135 3.21 -8.22 -13.31
C GLY A 135 3.00 -9.39 -12.35
N PHE A 136 3.20 -9.15 -11.05
CA PHE A 136 2.87 -10.08 -9.98
C PHE A 136 3.72 -11.36 -9.91
N GLN A 137 4.48 -11.73 -10.91
CA GLN A 137 5.17 -13.02 -11.05
C GLN A 137 6.67 -12.89 -11.29
N GLY A 138 7.42 -13.89 -10.85
CA GLY A 138 8.84 -14.10 -11.12
C GLY A 138 9.17 -15.59 -11.16
N VAL A 139 10.45 -15.90 -11.03
CA VAL A 139 10.97 -17.26 -10.92
C VAL A 139 12.01 -17.31 -9.80
N ASP A 140 12.05 -18.44 -9.08
CA ASP A 140 13.13 -18.70 -8.13
C ASP A 140 14.38 -19.27 -8.80
N GLU A 141 15.43 -19.51 -8.03
CA GLU A 141 16.70 -20.07 -8.51
C GLU A 141 16.59 -21.47 -9.12
N HIS A 142 15.49 -22.17 -8.85
CA HIS A 142 15.18 -23.49 -9.42
C HIS A 142 14.33 -23.40 -10.70
N GLY A 143 13.95 -22.18 -11.13
CA GLY A 143 13.08 -21.95 -12.27
C GLY A 143 11.59 -22.17 -11.97
N SER A 144 11.21 -22.35 -10.70
CA SER A 144 9.80 -22.43 -10.32
C SER A 144 9.15 -21.06 -10.39
N ILE A 145 7.92 -21.01 -10.88
CA ILE A 145 7.12 -19.76 -10.89
C ILE A 145 6.79 -19.37 -9.46
N THR A 146 6.95 -18.09 -9.16
CA THR A 146 6.63 -17.49 -7.87
C THR A 146 5.72 -16.28 -8.06
N THR A 147 4.90 -15.96 -7.06
CA THR A 147 4.10 -14.74 -7.05
C THR A 147 4.46 -13.84 -5.87
N LEU A 148 4.32 -12.52 -6.10
CA LEU A 148 4.78 -11.49 -5.17
C LEU A 148 3.73 -11.14 -4.09
N GLY A 149 2.56 -11.74 -4.16
CA GLY A 149 1.44 -11.44 -3.28
C GLY A 149 0.70 -10.15 -3.66
N ARG A 150 -0.14 -9.67 -2.78
CA ARG A 150 -1.01 -8.48 -3.02
C ARG A 150 -0.18 -7.26 -3.41
N GLY A 151 -0.61 -6.53 -4.45
CA GLY A 151 0.12 -5.39 -5.01
C GLY A 151 1.40 -5.75 -5.77
N GLY A 152 1.58 -7.03 -6.10
CA GLY A 152 2.78 -7.53 -6.79
C GLY A 152 3.03 -6.88 -8.14
N SER A 153 1.98 -6.49 -8.89
CA SER A 153 2.17 -5.80 -10.18
C SER A 153 2.74 -4.38 -10.02
N ASP A 154 2.36 -3.65 -8.96
CA ASP A 154 2.95 -2.35 -8.64
C ASP A 154 4.44 -2.53 -8.29
N THR A 155 4.74 -3.53 -7.45
CA THR A 155 6.12 -3.88 -7.09
C THR A 155 6.94 -4.28 -8.33
N THR A 156 6.36 -5.07 -9.26
CA THR A 156 7.02 -5.43 -10.53
C THR A 156 7.35 -4.19 -11.36
N ALA A 157 6.40 -3.25 -11.50
CA ALA A 157 6.62 -2.04 -12.30
C ALA A 157 7.74 -1.17 -11.73
N VAL A 158 7.74 -0.94 -10.43
CA VAL A 158 8.80 -0.17 -9.76
C VAL A 158 10.15 -0.89 -9.87
N ALA A 159 10.20 -2.21 -9.70
CA ALA A 159 11.43 -2.98 -9.83
C ALA A 159 11.97 -2.96 -11.27
N MET A 160 11.10 -3.02 -12.28
CA MET A 160 11.48 -2.86 -13.69
C MET A 160 12.02 -1.45 -13.95
N ALA A 161 11.39 -0.40 -13.42
CA ALA A 161 11.87 0.97 -13.54
C ALA A 161 13.27 1.14 -12.91
N ALA A 162 13.49 0.58 -11.73
CA ALA A 162 14.79 0.58 -11.05
C ALA A 162 15.86 -0.14 -11.88
N ALA A 163 15.58 -1.37 -12.36
CA ALA A 163 16.53 -2.18 -13.13
C ALA A 163 16.90 -1.54 -14.48
N LEU A 164 15.95 -0.86 -15.09
CA LEU A 164 16.13 -0.17 -16.37
C LEU A 164 16.70 1.24 -16.23
N LYS A 165 16.71 1.80 -15.00
CA LYS A 165 16.99 3.22 -14.73
C LYS A 165 16.00 4.12 -15.47
N GLY A 166 14.71 3.78 -15.36
CA GLY A 166 13.62 4.55 -15.95
C GLY A 166 13.50 5.95 -15.36
N ASP A 167 13.08 6.89 -16.17
CA ASP A 167 12.90 8.28 -15.77
C ASP A 167 11.69 8.46 -14.85
N GLU A 168 10.61 7.67 -15.06
CA GLU A 168 9.40 7.69 -14.24
C GLU A 168 8.70 6.32 -14.27
N CYS A 169 8.14 5.91 -13.13
CA CYS A 169 7.20 4.79 -13.04
C CYS A 169 5.78 5.34 -12.82
N GLN A 170 4.86 5.04 -13.73
CA GLN A 170 3.49 5.49 -13.73
C GLN A 170 2.54 4.37 -13.32
N ILE A 171 1.81 4.55 -12.23
CA ILE A 171 0.80 3.59 -11.75
C ILE A 171 -0.59 4.09 -12.16
N TYR A 172 -1.16 3.45 -13.15
CA TYR A 172 -2.53 3.70 -13.60
C TYR A 172 -3.52 2.87 -12.79
N THR A 173 -4.48 3.56 -12.17
CA THR A 173 -5.48 2.97 -11.27
C THR A 173 -6.88 3.58 -11.54
N ASP A 174 -7.85 3.30 -10.69
CA ASP A 174 -9.23 3.80 -10.76
C ASP A 174 -9.42 5.19 -10.13
N VAL A 175 -8.35 5.76 -9.54
CA VAL A 175 -8.34 7.14 -9.03
C VAL A 175 -7.31 7.97 -9.81
N ASP A 176 -7.51 9.29 -9.84
CA ASP A 176 -6.67 10.23 -10.59
C ASP A 176 -5.48 10.79 -9.81
N GLY A 177 -5.22 10.27 -8.60
CA GLY A 177 -4.08 10.65 -7.76
C GLY A 177 -4.27 10.35 -6.29
N VAL A 178 -3.39 10.92 -5.47
CA VAL A 178 -3.46 10.88 -4.01
C VAL A 178 -4.16 12.15 -3.52
N TYR A 179 -5.08 12.01 -2.59
CA TYR A 179 -5.88 13.10 -2.05
C TYR A 179 -5.52 13.42 -0.61
N THR A 180 -5.83 14.64 -0.18
CA THR A 180 -5.66 15.08 1.21
C THR A 180 -6.42 14.21 2.22
N THR A 181 -7.49 13.56 1.79
CA THR A 181 -8.19 12.43 2.45
C THR A 181 -9.09 11.73 1.43
N ASP A 182 -9.84 10.71 1.83
CA ASP A 182 -10.78 10.01 0.95
C ASP A 182 -11.94 10.94 0.52
N PRO A 183 -12.11 11.26 -0.77
CA PRO A 183 -13.19 12.15 -1.25
C PRO A 183 -14.60 11.64 -0.95
N ARG A 184 -14.76 10.34 -0.69
CA ARG A 184 -16.04 9.73 -0.30
C ARG A 184 -16.44 10.09 1.14
N VAL A 185 -15.45 10.43 1.99
CA VAL A 185 -15.64 10.85 3.38
C VAL A 185 -15.70 12.38 3.46
N GLU A 186 -14.80 13.08 2.77
CA GLU A 186 -14.76 14.53 2.70
C GLU A 186 -14.76 15.01 1.24
N PRO A 187 -15.92 15.47 0.72
CA PRO A 187 -16.03 15.91 -0.68
C PRO A 187 -15.14 17.09 -1.06
N LYS A 188 -14.65 17.86 -0.09
CA LYS A 188 -13.69 18.95 -0.30
C LYS A 188 -12.23 18.48 -0.32
N ALA A 189 -11.99 17.16 -0.22
CA ALA A 189 -10.65 16.62 -0.34
C ALA A 189 -10.04 16.99 -1.67
N ARG A 190 -8.81 17.50 -1.65
CA ARG A 190 -8.08 17.98 -2.83
C ARG A 190 -7.05 16.94 -3.27
N ARG A 191 -6.88 16.76 -4.57
CA ARG A 191 -5.77 15.98 -5.10
C ARG A 191 -4.45 16.72 -4.85
N LEU A 192 -3.45 15.98 -4.40
CA LEU A 192 -2.08 16.46 -4.23
C LEU A 192 -1.35 16.43 -5.57
N GLU A 193 -0.68 17.51 -5.95
CA GLU A 193 0.19 17.51 -7.13
C GLU A 193 1.45 16.69 -6.86
N ARG A 194 2.00 16.83 -5.65
CA ARG A 194 3.19 16.13 -5.17
C ARG A 194 3.01 15.65 -3.74
N ILE A 195 3.70 14.57 -3.39
CA ILE A 195 3.81 14.06 -2.03
C ILE A 195 5.18 13.39 -1.86
N THR A 196 5.77 13.46 -0.68
CA THR A 196 7.04 12.79 -0.44
C THR A 196 6.88 11.28 -0.27
N PHE A 197 7.96 10.51 -0.50
CA PHE A 197 7.94 9.06 -0.24
C PHE A 197 7.62 8.75 1.22
N GLU A 198 8.12 9.53 2.17
CA GLU A 198 7.86 9.34 3.59
C GLU A 198 6.38 9.51 3.93
N GLU A 199 5.75 10.59 3.43
CA GLU A 199 4.32 10.84 3.63
C GLU A 199 3.47 9.78 2.95
N MET A 200 3.82 9.39 1.71
CA MET A 200 3.07 8.36 0.98
C MET A 200 3.15 7.00 1.69
N LEU A 201 4.31 6.63 2.24
CA LEU A 201 4.48 5.42 3.05
C LEU A 201 3.58 5.45 4.29
N GLU A 202 3.55 6.57 5.01
CA GLU A 202 2.68 6.72 6.17
C GLU A 202 1.21 6.65 5.76
N MET A 203 0.79 7.37 4.72
CA MET A 203 -0.59 7.33 4.24
C MET A 203 -1.00 5.93 3.78
N ALA A 204 -0.13 5.22 3.06
CA ALA A 204 -0.39 3.86 2.61
C ALA A 204 -0.50 2.87 3.79
N SER A 205 0.34 3.02 4.82
CA SER A 205 0.31 2.20 6.04
C SER A 205 -0.94 2.46 6.89
N LEU A 206 -1.48 3.66 6.82
CA LEU A 206 -2.60 4.12 7.63
C LEU A 206 -3.97 3.96 6.96
N GLY A 207 -4.03 3.35 5.77
CA GLY A 207 -5.28 2.99 5.13
C GLY A 207 -5.59 3.67 3.79
N SER A 208 -4.72 4.54 3.29
CA SER A 208 -4.82 5.02 1.92
C SER A 208 -4.50 3.88 0.95
N LYS A 209 -5.52 3.34 0.28
CA LYS A 209 -5.40 2.14 -0.59
C LYS A 209 -4.95 2.45 -2.02
N VAL A 210 -4.44 3.66 -2.28
CA VAL A 210 -4.07 4.10 -3.63
C VAL A 210 -2.84 3.35 -4.14
N LEU A 211 -1.82 3.17 -3.29
CA LEU A 211 -0.60 2.44 -3.59
C LEU A 211 -0.31 1.37 -2.53
N GLN A 212 0.36 0.32 -2.96
CA GLN A 212 0.86 -0.70 -2.03
C GLN A 212 2.14 -0.23 -1.35
N ILE A 213 2.21 -0.37 -0.03
CA ILE A 213 3.36 0.05 0.80
C ILE A 213 4.66 -0.46 0.21
N ARG A 214 4.74 -1.74 -0.12
CA ARG A 214 5.93 -2.39 -0.67
C ARG A 214 6.43 -1.75 -1.98
N ALA A 215 5.52 -1.28 -2.84
CA ALA A 215 5.90 -0.59 -4.07
C ALA A 215 6.49 0.80 -3.78
N VAL A 216 5.92 1.53 -2.83
CA VAL A 216 6.41 2.84 -2.39
C VAL A 216 7.79 2.71 -1.72
N GLU A 217 7.96 1.73 -0.81
CA GLU A 217 9.26 1.42 -0.19
C GLU A 217 10.34 1.12 -1.24
N PHE A 218 9.99 0.30 -2.23
CA PHE A 218 10.92 -0.08 -3.29
C PHE A 218 11.30 1.13 -4.14
N ALA A 219 10.31 1.97 -4.52
CA ALA A 219 10.54 3.19 -5.28
C ALA A 219 11.45 4.17 -4.52
N GLY A 220 11.20 4.39 -3.24
CA GLY A 220 12.05 5.23 -2.39
C GLY A 220 13.47 4.67 -2.28
N LYS A 221 13.63 3.37 -2.04
CA LYS A 221 14.94 2.71 -1.92
C LYS A 221 15.82 2.85 -3.17
N TYR A 222 15.22 2.76 -4.35
CA TYR A 222 15.94 2.78 -5.63
C TYR A 222 15.85 4.13 -6.36
N ASN A 223 15.34 5.17 -5.72
CA ASN A 223 15.20 6.53 -6.27
C ASN A 223 14.40 6.56 -7.58
N VAL A 224 13.29 5.82 -7.65
CA VAL A 224 12.41 5.79 -8.82
C VAL A 224 11.30 6.81 -8.64
N PRO A 225 11.23 7.91 -9.42
CA PRO A 225 10.07 8.80 -9.41
C PRO A 225 8.80 8.02 -9.73
N LEU A 226 7.78 8.16 -8.89
CA LEU A 226 6.55 7.39 -8.99
C LEU A 226 5.37 8.35 -9.20
N ARG A 227 4.51 8.07 -10.19
CA ARG A 227 3.33 8.90 -10.44
C ARG A 227 2.06 8.05 -10.43
N VAL A 228 1.04 8.53 -9.74
CA VAL A 228 -0.31 7.94 -9.74
C VAL A 228 -1.18 8.68 -10.73
N LEU A 229 -1.83 7.93 -11.61
CA LEU A 229 -2.66 8.44 -12.71
C LEU A 229 -3.96 7.66 -12.84
N SER A 230 -4.99 8.30 -13.36
CA SER A 230 -6.23 7.60 -13.72
C SER A 230 -6.08 6.80 -15.02
N SER A 231 -6.63 5.58 -15.01
CA SER A 231 -6.80 4.78 -16.23
C SER A 231 -7.97 5.27 -17.10
N PHE A 232 -8.83 6.11 -16.54
CA PHE A 232 -10.13 6.49 -17.13
C PHE A 232 -10.21 7.94 -17.56
N GLU A 233 -9.45 8.80 -16.90
CA GLU A 233 -9.44 10.24 -17.11
C GLU A 233 -8.04 10.73 -17.47
N GLU A 234 -7.96 11.81 -18.23
CA GLU A 234 -6.69 12.49 -18.49
C GLU A 234 -6.36 13.44 -17.33
N GLY A 235 -5.08 13.58 -17.02
CA GLY A 235 -4.63 14.47 -15.95
C GLY A 235 -3.17 14.25 -15.61
N GLU A 236 -2.61 15.13 -14.79
CA GLU A 236 -1.21 15.10 -14.38
C GLU A 236 -0.95 14.12 -13.22
N GLY A 237 -2.00 13.69 -12.53
CA GLY A 237 -1.91 12.78 -11.40
C GLY A 237 -1.20 13.37 -10.19
N THR A 238 -0.65 12.50 -9.34
CA THR A 238 0.17 12.87 -8.18
C THR A 238 1.58 12.30 -8.35
N LEU A 239 2.60 13.15 -8.26
CA LEU A 239 4.01 12.74 -8.26
C LEU A 239 4.45 12.42 -6.83
N ILE A 240 4.99 11.21 -6.63
CA ILE A 240 5.65 10.81 -5.38
C ILE A 240 7.15 10.94 -5.61
N THR A 241 7.81 11.77 -4.81
CA THR A 241 9.22 12.13 -4.99
C THR A 241 9.92 12.33 -3.63
N PHE A 242 11.20 12.66 -3.66
CA PHE A 242 11.92 13.05 -2.47
C PHE A 242 11.62 14.51 -2.11
N GLU A 243 11.88 14.85 -0.85
CA GLU A 243 11.82 16.21 -0.35
C GLU A 243 12.80 17.08 -1.14
N GLU A 244 12.34 18.23 -1.65
CA GLU A 244 13.18 19.23 -2.30
C GLU A 244 13.53 20.33 -1.30
N ASP A 245 14.81 20.66 -1.16
CA ASP A 245 15.35 21.62 -0.17
C ASP A 245 14.87 23.08 -0.34
N SER A 246 14.03 23.38 -1.32
CA SER A 246 13.83 24.77 -1.80
C SER A 246 12.44 25.38 -1.54
N MET A 247 11.48 24.68 -0.90
CA MET A 247 10.15 25.25 -0.66
C MET A 247 9.66 25.01 0.77
N GLU A 248 9.00 26.03 1.34
CA GLU A 248 8.16 25.82 2.53
C GLU A 248 7.10 24.77 2.20
N GLN A 249 7.12 23.68 2.94
CA GLN A 249 6.20 22.56 2.71
C GLN A 249 4.90 22.77 3.48
N ALA A 250 3.83 22.19 2.95
CA ALA A 250 2.58 22.11 3.68
C ALA A 250 2.80 21.48 5.05
N MET A 251 2.26 22.10 6.10
CA MET A 251 2.37 21.61 7.47
C MET A 251 1.77 20.21 7.60
N ILE A 252 0.63 20.00 6.94
CA ILE A 252 -0.11 18.73 6.87
C ILE A 252 -0.41 18.45 5.41
N SER A 253 0.00 17.30 4.92
CA SER A 253 -0.24 16.85 3.54
C SER A 253 -1.57 16.12 3.41
N GLY A 254 -2.01 15.45 4.50
CA GLY A 254 -3.28 14.76 4.45
C GLY A 254 -3.71 14.07 5.75
N ILE A 255 -4.91 13.50 5.67
CA ILE A 255 -5.54 12.73 6.73
C ILE A 255 -5.78 11.32 6.21
N ALA A 256 -5.11 10.35 6.79
CA ALA A 256 -5.37 8.94 6.56
C ALA A 256 -6.20 8.36 7.71
N PHE A 257 -6.99 7.33 7.43
CA PHE A 257 -7.76 6.65 8.48
C PHE A 257 -7.84 5.15 8.22
N ASN A 258 -7.92 4.38 9.28
CA ASN A 258 -8.09 2.93 9.22
C ASN A 258 -9.33 2.51 10.01
N ARG A 259 -10.27 1.84 9.32
CA ARG A 259 -11.49 1.25 9.92
C ARG A 259 -11.25 -0.17 10.43
N ASP A 260 -10.16 -0.79 10.04
CA ASP A 260 -9.81 -2.17 10.36
C ASP A 260 -8.91 -2.24 11.59
N GLU A 261 -9.37 -1.65 12.69
CA GLU A 261 -8.66 -1.57 13.96
C GLU A 261 -9.49 -2.16 15.10
N ALA A 262 -8.81 -2.85 16.00
CA ALA A 262 -9.37 -3.30 17.28
C ALA A 262 -8.33 -3.09 18.38
N LYS A 263 -8.80 -2.67 19.55
CA LYS A 263 -7.97 -2.36 20.72
C LYS A 263 -8.09 -3.45 21.77
N LEU A 264 -6.94 -3.88 22.29
CA LEU A 264 -6.80 -4.82 23.38
C LEU A 264 -5.99 -4.19 24.50
N THR A 265 -6.45 -4.35 25.74
CA THR A 265 -5.76 -3.85 26.92
C THR A 265 -5.70 -4.92 27.98
N ILE A 266 -4.52 -5.20 28.52
CA ILE A 266 -4.33 -6.02 29.71
C ILE A 266 -4.00 -5.08 30.87
N LEU A 267 -4.79 -5.16 31.93
CA LEU A 267 -4.70 -4.29 33.08
C LEU A 267 -3.98 -4.95 34.24
N GLY A 268 -3.13 -4.18 34.92
CA GLY A 268 -2.53 -4.59 36.18
C GLY A 268 -1.58 -5.77 36.08
N VAL A 269 -0.73 -5.85 35.05
CA VAL A 269 0.35 -6.82 34.95
C VAL A 269 1.56 -6.38 35.79
N PRO A 270 2.39 -7.28 36.33
CA PRO A 270 3.60 -6.90 37.07
C PRO A 270 4.54 -6.05 36.22
N ASP A 271 4.97 -4.89 36.75
CA ASP A 271 5.95 -4.03 36.07
C ASP A 271 7.36 -4.57 36.30
N GLN A 272 7.82 -5.39 35.35
CA GLN A 272 9.13 -6.02 35.39
C GLN A 272 9.73 -6.19 33.99
N PRO A 273 11.06 -6.27 33.85
CA PRO A 273 11.70 -6.51 32.57
C PRO A 273 11.13 -7.75 31.87
N GLY A 274 10.80 -7.59 30.57
CA GLY A 274 10.27 -8.68 29.73
C GLY A 274 8.73 -8.77 29.69
N VAL A 275 7.98 -7.93 30.41
CA VAL A 275 6.51 -7.96 30.40
C VAL A 275 5.95 -7.76 28.98
N ALA A 276 6.46 -6.79 28.23
CA ALA A 276 6.03 -6.54 26.86
C ALA A 276 6.26 -7.76 25.95
N TYR A 277 7.40 -8.42 26.08
CA TYR A 277 7.70 -9.65 25.32
C TYR A 277 6.73 -10.79 25.66
N LYS A 278 6.41 -10.97 26.94
CA LYS A 278 5.47 -12.01 27.39
C LYS A 278 4.05 -11.78 26.84
N ILE A 279 3.64 -10.50 26.64
CA ILE A 279 2.32 -10.13 26.11
C ILE A 279 2.31 -10.26 24.59
N ILE A 280 3.29 -9.68 23.90
CA ILE A 280 3.30 -9.59 22.43
C ILE A 280 3.84 -10.87 21.77
N GLY A 281 4.75 -11.59 22.40
CA GLY A 281 5.37 -12.81 21.86
C GLY A 281 4.36 -13.86 21.40
N PRO A 282 3.38 -14.27 22.24
CA PRO A 282 2.34 -15.22 21.85
C PRO A 282 1.47 -14.71 20.68
N ILE A 283 1.16 -13.41 20.62
CA ILE A 283 0.40 -12.76 19.54
C ILE A 283 1.19 -12.85 18.22
N SER A 284 2.45 -12.43 18.25
CA SER A 284 3.33 -12.43 17.07
C SER A 284 3.62 -13.85 16.55
N SER A 285 3.71 -14.85 17.43
CA SER A 285 3.93 -16.25 17.03
C SER A 285 2.78 -16.84 16.20
N GLN A 286 1.61 -16.23 16.27
CA GLN A 286 0.42 -16.56 15.46
C GLN A 286 0.28 -15.71 14.20
N ASN A 287 1.33 -14.99 13.79
CA ASN A 287 1.34 -14.06 12.66
C ASN A 287 0.26 -12.98 12.75
N ILE A 288 -0.06 -12.51 13.95
CA ILE A 288 -0.95 -11.36 14.18
C ILE A 288 -0.08 -10.11 14.25
N GLU A 289 -0.36 -9.15 13.36
CA GLU A 289 0.32 -7.86 13.35
C GLU A 289 -0.21 -6.97 14.47
N VAL A 290 0.71 -6.31 15.18
CA VAL A 290 0.41 -5.32 16.22
C VAL A 290 0.89 -3.96 15.73
N ASP A 291 0.02 -2.95 15.80
CA ASP A 291 0.33 -1.61 15.28
C ASP A 291 0.67 -0.64 16.41
N MET A 292 -0.32 -0.04 17.09
CA MET A 292 -0.06 0.89 18.19
C MET A 292 0.21 0.13 19.48
N ILE A 293 1.24 0.50 20.22
CA ILE A 293 1.55 -0.06 21.54
C ILE A 293 1.69 1.09 22.54
N VAL A 294 0.97 1.01 23.68
CA VAL A 294 1.06 1.97 24.78
C VAL A 294 1.20 1.20 26.09
N GLN A 295 2.24 1.50 26.85
CA GLN A 295 2.46 0.99 28.19
C GLN A 295 2.49 2.16 29.18
N ASN A 296 1.67 2.08 30.24
CA ASN A 296 1.63 3.08 31.30
C ASN A 296 2.10 2.48 32.61
N ILE A 297 3.03 3.12 33.29
CA ILE A 297 3.53 2.71 34.59
C ILE A 297 2.62 3.28 35.68
N SER A 298 2.11 2.43 36.57
CA SER A 298 1.43 2.85 37.78
C SER A 298 2.43 3.04 38.91
N SER A 299 2.58 4.26 39.41
CA SER A 299 3.55 4.60 40.45
C SER A 299 3.27 3.95 41.81
N ASP A 300 2.04 3.51 42.07
CA ASP A 300 1.63 3.10 43.41
C ASP A 300 1.54 1.59 43.66
N THR A 301 1.59 0.74 42.62
CA THR A 301 1.29 -0.69 42.74
C THR A 301 2.37 -1.63 42.22
N GLY A 302 3.44 -1.13 41.59
CA GLY A 302 4.42 -1.98 40.88
C GLY A 302 3.77 -2.79 39.73
N ARG A 303 2.66 -2.27 39.21
CA ARG A 303 1.91 -2.86 38.11
C ARG A 303 1.81 -1.86 36.94
N THR A 304 1.60 -2.37 35.75
CA THR A 304 1.43 -1.58 34.54
C THR A 304 0.22 -2.04 33.76
N ASP A 305 -0.34 -1.15 32.97
CA ASP A 305 -1.35 -1.47 31.97
C ASP A 305 -0.69 -1.45 30.59
N PHE A 306 -1.03 -2.43 29.75
CA PHE A 306 -0.47 -2.58 28.43
C PHE A 306 -1.59 -2.62 27.38
N THR A 307 -1.58 -1.69 26.45
CA THR A 307 -2.59 -1.55 25.39
C THR A 307 -1.94 -1.66 24.04
N PHE A 308 -2.58 -2.35 23.12
CA PHE A 308 -2.15 -2.42 21.73
C PHE A 308 -3.34 -2.55 20.78
N THR A 309 -3.12 -2.29 19.48
CA THR A 309 -4.12 -2.50 18.43
C THR A 309 -3.68 -3.63 17.49
N VAL A 310 -4.68 -4.29 16.91
CA VAL A 310 -4.56 -5.33 15.91
C VAL A 310 -5.59 -5.10 14.80
N ASN A 311 -5.42 -5.75 13.66
CA ASN A 311 -6.46 -5.79 12.64
C ASN A 311 -7.75 -6.43 13.19
N ARG A 312 -8.92 -5.86 12.84
CA ARG A 312 -10.23 -6.34 13.31
C ARG A 312 -10.49 -7.81 12.97
N GLY A 313 -9.97 -8.29 11.83
CA GLY A 313 -10.04 -9.69 11.45
C GLY A 313 -9.33 -10.66 12.41
N ASP A 314 -8.31 -10.18 13.12
CA ASP A 314 -7.56 -10.97 14.12
C ASP A 314 -8.07 -10.79 15.54
N PHE A 315 -9.03 -9.89 15.78
CA PHE A 315 -9.50 -9.46 17.10
C PHE A 315 -9.85 -10.63 18.04
N LYS A 316 -10.68 -11.56 17.57
CA LYS A 316 -11.12 -12.69 18.41
C LYS A 316 -9.95 -13.56 18.82
N ARG A 317 -9.09 -13.91 17.86
CA ARG A 317 -7.91 -14.75 18.11
C ARG A 317 -6.91 -14.06 19.03
N ALA A 318 -6.63 -12.78 18.79
CA ALA A 318 -5.74 -11.98 19.64
C ALA A 318 -6.28 -11.84 21.07
N ARG A 319 -7.58 -11.62 21.25
CA ARG A 319 -8.24 -11.53 22.55
C ARG A 319 -8.13 -12.83 23.33
N ASP A 320 -8.36 -13.99 22.68
CA ASP A 320 -8.32 -15.30 23.32
C ASP A 320 -6.89 -15.63 23.79
N ILE A 321 -5.87 -15.31 22.99
CA ILE A 321 -4.45 -15.42 23.35
C ILE A 321 -4.11 -14.48 24.52
N LEU A 322 -4.56 -13.23 24.47
CA LEU A 322 -4.30 -12.25 25.52
C LEU A 322 -4.94 -12.65 26.83
N GLN A 323 -6.14 -13.23 26.80
CA GLN A 323 -6.82 -13.73 28.02
C GLN A 323 -6.00 -14.85 28.68
N GLN A 324 -5.51 -15.81 27.91
CA GLN A 324 -4.63 -16.86 28.46
C GLN A 324 -3.36 -16.27 29.08
N THR A 325 -2.71 -15.32 28.36
CA THR A 325 -1.51 -14.64 28.87
C THR A 325 -1.82 -13.87 30.16
N ALA A 326 -2.99 -13.22 30.25
CA ALA A 326 -3.43 -12.50 31.45
C ALA A 326 -3.59 -13.41 32.67
N ASP A 327 -4.19 -14.58 32.46
CA ASP A 327 -4.36 -15.59 33.51
C ASP A 327 -3.01 -16.10 34.02
N GLU A 328 -2.06 -16.39 33.13
CA GLU A 328 -0.70 -16.83 33.47
C GLU A 328 0.11 -15.76 34.24
N MET A 329 -0.11 -14.48 33.91
CA MET A 329 0.60 -13.35 34.53
C MET A 329 -0.07 -12.81 35.80
N GLY A 330 -1.25 -13.30 36.15
CA GLY A 330 -2.04 -12.77 37.27
C GLY A 330 -2.48 -11.32 37.05
N ALA A 331 -2.86 -11.00 35.80
CA ALA A 331 -3.41 -9.70 35.44
C ALA A 331 -4.79 -9.48 36.08
N ARG A 332 -5.18 -8.23 36.21
CA ARG A 332 -6.47 -7.86 36.81
C ARG A 332 -7.64 -8.13 35.86
N GLU A 333 -7.49 -7.74 34.61
CA GLU A 333 -8.57 -7.76 33.61
C GLU A 333 -8.03 -7.61 32.19
N VAL A 334 -8.75 -8.16 31.22
CA VAL A 334 -8.56 -7.89 29.79
C VAL A 334 -9.75 -7.10 29.25
N LEU A 335 -9.49 -5.93 28.67
CA LEU A 335 -10.47 -5.12 27.97
C LEU A 335 -10.24 -5.26 26.46
N ALA A 336 -11.33 -5.37 25.71
CA ALA A 336 -11.29 -5.55 24.26
C ALA A 336 -12.39 -4.71 23.59
N ASP A 337 -12.04 -3.98 22.53
CA ASP A 337 -12.94 -3.10 21.80
C ASP A 337 -12.63 -3.15 20.29
N ASP A 338 -13.58 -3.60 19.50
CA ASP A 338 -13.50 -3.69 18.04
C ASP A 338 -14.30 -2.60 17.29
N LYS A 339 -14.87 -1.64 18.04
CA LYS A 339 -15.64 -0.52 17.52
C LYS A 339 -14.86 0.79 17.58
N ILE A 340 -13.62 0.72 17.15
CA ILE A 340 -12.69 1.85 17.08
C ILE A 340 -12.21 2.08 15.66
N VAL A 341 -11.72 3.29 15.42
CA VAL A 341 -11.01 3.67 14.19
C VAL A 341 -9.80 4.51 14.53
N LYS A 342 -8.78 4.43 13.69
CA LYS A 342 -7.60 5.27 13.76
C LYS A 342 -7.69 6.38 12.73
N ILE A 343 -7.49 7.64 13.15
CA ILE A 343 -7.40 8.83 12.30
C ILE A 343 -6.01 9.42 12.49
N SER A 344 -5.32 9.73 11.40
CA SER A 344 -3.93 10.18 11.42
C SER A 344 -3.74 11.41 10.55
N LEU A 345 -3.14 12.45 11.10
CA LEU A 345 -2.53 13.55 10.34
C LEU A 345 -1.16 13.11 9.85
N VAL A 346 -0.84 13.41 8.60
CA VAL A 346 0.46 13.12 7.98
C VAL A 346 1.01 14.38 7.33
N GLY A 347 2.28 14.68 7.56
CA GLY A 347 2.98 15.78 6.91
C GLY A 347 4.38 15.98 7.43
N VAL A 348 5.37 16.08 6.54
CA VAL A 348 6.77 16.33 6.91
C VAL A 348 6.97 17.70 7.56
N GLY A 349 6.13 18.68 7.26
CA GLY A 349 6.14 20.01 7.87
C GLY A 349 5.86 20.00 9.38
N MET A 350 5.33 18.92 9.94
CA MET A 350 5.12 18.78 11.39
C MET A 350 6.42 18.76 12.19
N ARG A 351 7.55 18.37 11.60
CA ARG A 351 8.86 18.32 12.26
C ARG A 351 9.28 19.66 12.87
N SER A 352 8.91 20.76 12.23
CA SER A 352 9.33 22.12 12.61
C SER A 352 8.23 22.96 13.28
N HIS A 353 7.02 22.43 13.46
CA HIS A 353 5.87 23.20 13.92
C HIS A 353 5.29 22.66 15.22
N ALA A 354 5.39 23.45 16.28
CA ALA A 354 4.71 23.15 17.54
C ALA A 354 3.21 23.45 17.45
N GLY A 355 2.39 22.74 18.24
CA GLY A 355 0.97 23.04 18.41
C GLY A 355 0.00 22.28 17.51
N ILE A 356 0.48 21.51 16.53
CA ILE A 356 -0.38 20.69 15.64
C ILE A 356 -1.23 19.72 16.45
N ALA A 357 -0.62 19.00 17.40
CA ALA A 357 -1.34 18.08 18.27
C ALA A 357 -2.45 18.79 19.07
N SER A 358 -2.13 19.97 19.65
CA SER A 358 -3.11 20.75 20.40
C SER A 358 -4.29 21.18 19.53
N LYS A 359 -4.01 21.66 18.31
CA LYS A 359 -5.04 22.05 17.33
C LYS A 359 -5.91 20.85 16.91
N MET A 360 -5.31 19.68 16.70
CA MET A 360 -6.02 18.43 16.42
C MET A 360 -6.96 18.06 17.59
N PHE A 361 -6.44 18.08 18.82
CA PHE A 361 -7.23 17.68 19.99
C PHE A 361 -8.34 18.68 20.30
N GLU A 362 -8.11 19.97 20.11
CA GLU A 362 -9.11 21.01 20.24
C GLU A 362 -10.26 20.82 19.26
N ALA A 363 -9.97 20.58 17.97
CA ALA A 363 -10.97 20.33 16.95
C ALA A 363 -11.84 19.11 17.28
N LEU A 364 -11.24 18.01 17.71
CA LEU A 364 -11.98 16.81 18.11
C LEU A 364 -12.82 17.04 19.37
N ALA A 365 -12.31 17.82 20.33
CA ALA A 365 -13.04 18.16 21.55
C ALA A 365 -14.26 19.05 21.27
N GLN A 366 -14.16 20.01 20.35
CA GLN A 366 -15.27 20.86 19.93
C GLN A 366 -16.41 20.04 19.29
N GLU A 367 -16.08 18.96 18.60
CA GLU A 367 -17.06 18.00 18.04
C GLU A 367 -17.54 16.94 19.06
N GLY A 368 -17.11 17.02 20.31
CA GLY A 368 -17.47 16.07 21.35
C GLY A 368 -16.89 14.66 21.13
N ILE A 369 -15.80 14.56 20.40
CA ILE A 369 -15.12 13.28 20.08
C ILE A 369 -14.07 12.99 21.15
N ASN A 370 -14.27 11.90 21.89
CA ASN A 370 -13.33 11.45 22.91
C ASN A 370 -12.19 10.63 22.29
N ILE A 371 -10.95 10.99 22.63
CA ILE A 371 -9.75 10.28 22.19
C ILE A 371 -9.47 9.09 23.12
N ARG A 372 -9.30 7.89 22.56
CA ARG A 372 -9.03 6.64 23.28
C ARG A 372 -7.55 6.29 23.39
N MET A 373 -6.76 6.64 22.37
CA MET A 373 -5.32 6.48 22.32
C MET A 373 -4.71 7.58 21.46
N ILE A 374 -3.44 7.87 21.69
CA ILE A 374 -2.64 8.82 20.91
C ILE A 374 -1.30 8.16 20.62
N SER A 375 -0.81 8.32 19.39
CA SER A 375 0.56 7.97 19.01
C SER A 375 1.11 9.06 18.09
N THR A 376 2.35 9.43 18.28
CA THR A 376 3.01 10.47 17.50
C THR A 376 4.35 9.98 16.96
N SER A 377 4.72 10.47 15.77
CA SER A 377 6.07 10.41 15.22
C SER A 377 6.47 11.80 14.70
N GLU A 378 7.60 11.90 14.02
CA GLU A 378 8.06 13.18 13.46
C GLU A 378 7.12 13.75 12.38
N ILE A 379 6.45 12.88 11.63
CA ILE A 379 5.60 13.25 10.48
C ILE A 379 4.15 12.76 10.61
N LYS A 380 3.76 12.26 11.79
CA LYS A 380 2.44 11.67 12.00
C LYS A 380 1.92 11.90 13.41
N ILE A 381 0.63 12.23 13.53
CA ILE A 381 -0.13 12.21 14.77
C ILE A 381 -1.36 11.33 14.54
N SER A 382 -1.46 10.24 15.27
CA SER A 382 -2.57 9.30 15.20
C SER A 382 -3.41 9.33 16.47
N VAL A 383 -4.71 9.34 16.32
CA VAL A 383 -5.67 9.18 17.42
C VAL A 383 -6.59 8.00 17.12
N VAL A 384 -6.96 7.29 18.17
CA VAL A 384 -8.00 6.27 18.13
C VAL A 384 -9.26 6.85 18.75
N VAL A 385 -10.37 6.73 18.03
CA VAL A 385 -11.70 7.22 18.46
C VAL A 385 -12.76 6.13 18.26
N ASP A 386 -13.96 6.32 18.79
CA ASP A 386 -15.09 5.41 18.52
C ASP A 386 -15.45 5.44 17.02
N GLU A 387 -15.73 4.28 16.43
CA GLU A 387 -15.97 4.09 14.99
C GLU A 387 -17.03 5.04 14.40
N LYS A 388 -18.08 5.34 15.19
CA LYS A 388 -19.17 6.23 14.78
C LYS A 388 -18.73 7.68 14.48
N TYR A 389 -17.57 8.09 14.98
CA TYR A 389 -17.07 9.45 14.82
C TYR A 389 -16.06 9.61 13.67
N LEU A 390 -15.80 8.56 12.88
CA LEU A 390 -14.80 8.63 11.84
C LEU A 390 -15.03 9.79 10.87
N GLU A 391 -16.20 9.84 10.24
CA GLU A 391 -16.47 10.85 9.21
C GLU A 391 -16.49 12.26 9.79
N LEU A 392 -17.11 12.43 10.97
CA LEU A 392 -17.14 13.73 11.65
C LEU A 392 -15.72 14.18 12.00
N GLY A 393 -14.89 13.29 12.57
CA GLY A 393 -13.52 13.61 12.93
C GLY A 393 -12.64 13.96 11.72
N VAL A 394 -12.76 13.21 10.63
CA VAL A 394 -12.02 13.50 9.40
C VAL A 394 -12.40 14.87 8.83
N ARG A 395 -13.71 15.19 8.75
CA ARG A 395 -14.19 16.49 8.24
C ARG A 395 -13.75 17.65 9.11
N ALA A 396 -13.91 17.54 10.45
CA ALA A 396 -13.46 18.57 11.37
C ALA A 396 -11.96 18.85 11.26
N LEU A 397 -11.16 17.80 11.15
CA LEU A 397 -9.71 17.94 10.96
C LEU A 397 -9.35 18.53 9.60
N HIS A 398 -10.03 18.11 8.53
CA HIS A 398 -9.80 18.63 7.19
C HIS A 398 -10.09 20.15 7.13
N GLU A 399 -11.18 20.60 7.75
CA GLU A 399 -11.56 22.01 7.84
C GLU A 399 -10.56 22.81 8.69
N VAL A 400 -10.24 22.36 9.90
CA VAL A 400 -9.35 23.10 10.82
C VAL A 400 -7.93 23.23 10.31
N PHE A 401 -7.44 22.27 9.52
CA PHE A 401 -6.13 22.34 8.86
C PHE A 401 -6.18 22.93 7.45
N GLU A 402 -7.35 23.41 7.02
CA GLU A 402 -7.58 24.11 5.73
C GLU A 402 -7.09 23.31 4.52
N LEU A 403 -7.24 21.98 4.54
CA LEU A 403 -6.68 21.09 3.52
C LEU A 403 -7.39 21.18 2.16
N GLU A 404 -8.50 21.91 2.09
CA GLU A 404 -9.18 22.26 0.83
C GLU A 404 -8.47 23.36 0.02
N LYS A 405 -7.59 24.15 0.66
CA LYS A 405 -6.88 25.25 0.03
C LYS A 405 -5.58 24.75 -0.63
N GLU A 406 -5.26 25.30 -1.80
CA GLU A 406 -3.92 25.20 -2.38
C GLU A 406 -2.95 26.04 -1.56
N ILE A 407 -1.80 25.47 -1.23
CA ILE A 407 -0.71 26.15 -0.51
C ILE A 407 0.37 26.52 -1.52
#